data_316f227133731f333f30816710319236
#
_entry.id   316f227133731f333f30816710319236
#
_cell.length_a   1.000
_cell.length_b   1.000
_cell.length_c   1.000
_cell.angle_alpha   90.00
_cell.angle_beta   90.00
_cell.angle_gamma   90.00
#
_symmetry.space_group_name_H-M   'P 1'
#
loop_
_entity.id
_entity.type
_entity.pdbx_description
1 polymer ?
#
loop_
_entity_poly.entity_id
_entity_poly.type
_entity_poly.pdbx_seq_one_letter_code
_entity_poly.pdbx_strand_id
1 'polypeptide(L)'
;MLFRSGGLDIFFGANAVDYSGYPDCRPDYVKSFEATANLATKVGVESHDEATRFRVHAPIIKMSKAEIIKTGMELGVDFSQTVSCYQANPKGLACGQCESCRLRREGFKAAGIPDPTHYAK
;
A
#
# COMPACT_ATOMS: atom_id res chain seq x y z
N MET A 1 14.91 0.67 9.50
CA MET A 1 15.00 2.11 9.80
C MET A 1 14.01 2.57 10.86
N LEU A 2 12.82 2.03 10.90
CA LEU A 2 11.79 2.31 11.92
C LEU A 2 12.25 2.05 13.38
N PHE A 3 13.08 1.05 13.60
CA PHE A 3 13.59 0.69 14.93
C PHE A 3 14.53 1.72 15.57
N ARG A 4 15.02 2.71 14.80
CA ARG A 4 15.85 3.80 15.32
C ARG A 4 15.08 5.04 15.72
N SER A 5 13.83 5.17 15.28
CA SER A 5 12.99 6.35 15.56
C SER A 5 12.22 6.25 16.88
N GLY A 6 12.18 5.10 17.53
CA GLY A 6 11.30 4.82 18.68
C GLY A 6 9.83 4.64 18.31
N GLY A 7 9.50 4.62 17.01
CA GLY A 7 8.13 4.38 16.53
C GLY A 7 7.69 2.94 16.79
N LEU A 8 6.47 2.78 17.29
CA LEU A 8 5.84 1.48 17.56
C LEU A 8 4.77 1.13 16.50
N ASP A 9 4.31 2.11 15.76
CA ASP A 9 3.32 1.92 14.70
C ASP A 9 4.00 1.81 13.34
N ILE A 10 3.72 0.72 12.62
CA ILE A 10 4.23 0.42 11.28
C ILE A 10 3.05 0.45 10.32
N PHE A 11 3.06 1.35 9.34
CA PHE A 11 2.03 1.43 8.32
C PHE A 11 2.47 0.72 7.05
N PHE A 12 1.59 -0.12 6.52
CA PHE A 12 1.83 -0.95 5.36
C PHE A 12 0.73 -0.77 4.32
N GLY A 13 1.10 -0.40 3.10
CA GLY A 13 0.19 -0.10 2.00
C GLY A 13 -0.31 -1.32 1.22
N ALA A 14 -0.50 -2.47 1.89
CA ALA A 14 -1.00 -3.67 1.24
C ALA A 14 -2.49 -3.55 0.87
N ASN A 15 -2.86 -4.10 -0.29
CA ASN A 15 -4.23 -4.23 -0.74
C ASN A 15 -4.52 -5.68 -1.17
N ALA A 16 -5.50 -6.31 -0.55
CA ALA A 16 -5.86 -7.70 -0.78
C ALA A 16 -7.04 -7.87 -1.76
N VAL A 17 -7.83 -6.83 -1.98
CA VAL A 17 -9.08 -6.89 -2.76
C VAL A 17 -8.80 -6.94 -4.25
N ASP A 18 -7.89 -6.11 -4.73
CA ASP A 18 -7.47 -6.09 -6.15
C ASP A 18 -6.19 -6.92 -6.32
N TYR A 19 -6.28 -8.17 -5.93
CA TYR A 19 -5.17 -9.10 -5.85
C TYR A 19 -4.38 -9.22 -7.16
N SER A 20 -3.12 -8.81 -7.11
CA SER A 20 -2.15 -8.92 -8.21
C SER A 20 -1.25 -10.16 -8.08
N GLY A 21 -1.64 -11.14 -7.26
CA GLY A 21 -0.87 -12.37 -7.07
C GLY A 21 0.21 -12.32 -5.97
N TYR A 22 0.33 -11.23 -5.23
CA TYR A 22 1.33 -11.11 -4.16
C TYR A 22 0.82 -11.68 -2.83
N PRO A 23 1.37 -12.79 -2.32
CA PRO A 23 0.94 -13.42 -1.06
C PRO A 23 1.12 -12.51 0.16
N ASP A 24 2.09 -11.58 0.12
CA ASP A 24 2.41 -10.63 1.18
C ASP A 24 1.42 -9.45 1.30
N CYS A 25 0.42 -9.37 0.42
CA CYS A 25 -0.70 -8.43 0.56
C CYS A 25 -1.88 -9.00 1.34
N ARG A 26 -1.78 -10.20 1.91
CA ARG A 26 -2.87 -10.88 2.61
C ARG A 26 -2.89 -10.52 4.10
N PRO A 27 -4.09 -10.46 4.73
CA PRO A 27 -4.21 -10.17 6.16
C PRO A 27 -3.40 -11.09 7.07
N ASP A 28 -3.29 -12.38 6.71
CA ASP A 28 -2.53 -13.35 7.49
C ASP A 28 -1.03 -13.04 7.48
N TYR A 29 -0.50 -12.56 6.36
CA TYR A 29 0.88 -12.09 6.30
C TYR A 29 1.11 -10.88 7.22
N VAL A 30 0.21 -9.89 7.20
CA VAL A 30 0.31 -8.69 8.04
C VAL A 30 0.34 -9.08 9.53
N LYS A 31 -0.54 -10.00 9.96
CA LYS A 31 -0.55 -10.55 11.33
C LYS A 31 0.75 -11.28 11.68
N SER A 32 1.24 -12.12 10.77
CA SER A 32 2.50 -12.85 10.95
C SER A 32 3.69 -11.90 11.06
N PHE A 33 3.71 -10.83 10.25
CA PHE A 33 4.75 -9.80 10.31
C PHE A 33 4.74 -9.06 11.65
N GLU A 34 3.56 -8.68 12.16
CA GLU A 34 3.43 -8.05 13.49
C GLU A 34 3.91 -8.97 14.60
N ALA A 35 3.53 -10.25 14.57
CA ALA A 35 4.00 -11.26 15.51
C ALA A 35 5.54 -11.39 15.45
N THR A 36 6.10 -11.47 14.25
CA THR A 36 7.55 -11.54 14.05
C THR A 36 8.26 -10.30 14.60
N ALA A 37 7.75 -9.10 14.34
CA ALA A 37 8.34 -7.86 14.86
C ALA A 37 8.40 -7.85 16.39
N ASN A 38 7.36 -8.35 17.05
CA ASN A 38 7.31 -8.42 18.52
C ASN A 38 8.16 -9.55 19.11
N LEU A 39 8.34 -10.66 18.40
CA LEU A 39 9.16 -11.80 18.87
C LEU A 39 10.65 -11.60 18.59
N ALA A 40 11.01 -10.91 17.52
CA ALA A 40 12.39 -10.81 17.03
C ALA A 40 13.11 -9.52 17.44
N THR A 41 12.43 -8.63 18.19
CA THR A 41 13.05 -7.36 18.61
C THR A 41 13.10 -7.22 20.12
N LYS A 42 14.14 -6.51 20.61
CA LYS A 42 14.27 -6.21 22.04
C LYS A 42 13.04 -5.48 22.58
N VAL A 43 12.58 -4.46 21.88
CA VAL A 43 11.38 -3.69 22.27
C VAL A 43 10.15 -4.57 22.36
N GLY A 44 9.92 -5.45 21.39
CA GLY A 44 8.78 -6.35 21.40
C GLY A 44 8.82 -7.37 22.54
N VAL A 45 10.00 -7.93 22.84
CA VAL A 45 10.19 -8.93 23.89
C VAL A 45 10.11 -8.31 25.30
N GLU A 46 10.64 -7.12 25.48
CA GLU A 46 10.62 -6.39 26.77
C GLU A 46 9.28 -5.69 27.03
N SER A 47 8.39 -5.66 26.06
CA SER A 47 7.05 -5.05 26.20
C SER A 47 6.14 -5.92 27.08
N HIS A 48 5.58 -5.32 28.10
CA HIS A 48 4.66 -5.96 29.05
C HIS A 48 3.19 -5.57 28.84
N ASP A 49 2.90 -4.63 27.92
CA ASP A 49 1.55 -4.20 27.60
C ASP A 49 1.39 -3.90 26.09
N GLU A 50 0.13 -3.81 25.65
CA GLU A 50 -0.24 -3.52 24.27
C GLU A 50 0.25 -2.14 23.77
N ALA A 51 0.40 -1.16 24.68
CA ALA A 51 0.79 0.19 24.32
C ALA A 51 2.28 0.31 23.94
N THR A 52 3.10 -0.65 24.37
CA THR A 52 4.55 -0.66 24.16
C THR A 52 5.00 -1.70 23.13
N ARG A 53 4.06 -2.40 22.48
CA ARG A 53 4.33 -3.36 21.41
C ARG A 53 4.30 -2.72 20.03
N PHE A 54 4.98 -3.36 19.06
CA PHE A 54 4.81 -3.00 17.65
C PHE A 54 3.40 -3.34 17.18
N ARG A 55 2.80 -2.40 16.44
CA ARG A 55 1.52 -2.58 15.75
C ARG A 55 1.71 -2.34 14.26
N VAL A 56 1.17 -3.25 13.45
CA VAL A 56 1.20 -3.15 11.99
C VAL A 56 -0.17 -2.77 11.49
N HIS A 57 -0.25 -1.63 10.84
CA HIS A 57 -1.49 -1.09 10.28
C HIS A 57 -1.49 -1.25 8.77
N ALA A 58 -2.53 -1.88 8.25
CA ALA A 58 -2.78 -2.02 6.80
C ALA A 58 -4.15 -1.38 6.45
N PRO A 59 -4.26 -0.04 6.47
CA PRO A 59 -5.55 0.66 6.42
C PRO A 59 -6.32 0.43 5.13
N ILE A 60 -5.65 0.14 4.02
CA ILE A 60 -6.26 -0.06 2.71
C ILE A 60 -6.44 -1.53 2.33
N ILE A 61 -6.18 -2.47 3.23
CA ILE A 61 -6.09 -3.90 2.90
C ILE A 61 -7.41 -4.49 2.37
N LYS A 62 -8.55 -3.95 2.82
CA LYS A 62 -9.90 -4.39 2.42
C LYS A 62 -10.58 -3.45 1.42
N MET A 63 -9.92 -2.37 1.03
CA MET A 63 -10.49 -1.37 0.12
C MET A 63 -10.33 -1.82 -1.33
N SER A 64 -11.35 -1.59 -2.15
CA SER A 64 -11.23 -1.67 -3.60
C SER A 64 -10.32 -0.56 -4.14
N LYS A 65 -9.81 -0.72 -5.36
CA LYS A 65 -8.99 0.31 -6.01
C LYS A 65 -9.74 1.64 -6.13
N ALA A 66 -11.05 1.57 -6.41
CA ALA A 66 -11.90 2.76 -6.50
C ALA A 66 -12.03 3.49 -5.15
N GLU A 67 -12.20 2.75 -4.05
CA GLU A 67 -12.25 3.34 -2.70
C GLU A 67 -10.92 3.97 -2.31
N ILE A 68 -9.80 3.32 -2.61
CA ILE A 68 -8.45 3.87 -2.38
C ILE A 68 -8.27 5.19 -3.13
N ILE A 69 -8.71 5.25 -4.40
CA ILE A 69 -8.60 6.47 -5.22
C ILE A 69 -9.47 7.59 -4.64
N LYS A 70 -10.73 7.30 -4.29
CA LYS A 70 -11.64 8.30 -3.69
C LYS A 70 -11.08 8.84 -2.39
N THR A 71 -10.68 7.96 -1.48
CA THR A 71 -10.07 8.33 -0.19
C THR A 71 -8.79 9.15 -0.39
N GLY A 72 -7.95 8.76 -1.34
CA GLY A 72 -6.74 9.51 -1.67
C GLY A 72 -7.05 10.94 -2.15
N MET A 73 -8.06 11.10 -3.02
CA MET A 73 -8.51 12.42 -3.47
C MET A 73 -9.03 13.27 -2.32
N GLU A 74 -9.83 12.69 -1.42
CA GLU A 74 -10.34 13.38 -0.22
C GLU A 74 -9.21 13.85 0.71
N LEU A 75 -8.12 13.07 0.79
CA LEU A 75 -6.92 13.40 1.55
C LEU A 75 -5.94 14.31 0.80
N GLY A 76 -6.26 14.76 -0.41
CA GLY A 76 -5.44 15.67 -1.19
C GLY A 76 -4.28 15.02 -1.94
N VAL A 77 -4.33 13.71 -2.17
CA VAL A 77 -3.30 13.03 -2.97
C VAL A 77 -3.39 13.44 -4.43
N ASP A 78 -2.29 13.98 -4.96
CA ASP A 78 -2.13 14.25 -6.39
C ASP A 78 -1.67 12.98 -7.11
N PHE A 79 -2.61 12.24 -7.68
CA PHE A 79 -2.32 11.01 -8.40
C PHE A 79 -1.54 11.20 -9.71
N SER A 80 -1.41 12.44 -10.23
CA SER A 80 -0.56 12.70 -11.40
C SER A 80 0.92 12.47 -11.10
N GLN A 81 1.31 12.61 -9.84
CA GLN A 81 2.68 12.39 -9.36
C GLN A 81 2.97 10.91 -8.99
N THR A 82 1.99 10.03 -9.16
CA THR A 82 2.12 8.61 -8.80
C THR A 82 2.20 7.72 -10.03
N VAL A 83 3.04 6.70 -9.98
CA VAL A 83 3.21 5.71 -11.06
C VAL A 83 3.02 4.31 -10.49
N SER A 84 2.06 3.55 -11.04
CA SER A 84 1.83 2.14 -10.68
C SER A 84 2.52 1.16 -11.64
N CYS A 85 3.01 1.64 -12.77
CA CYS A 85 3.54 0.81 -13.85
C CYS A 85 4.84 0.10 -13.48
N TYR A 86 4.91 -1.23 -13.67
CA TYR A 86 6.14 -2.02 -13.47
C TYR A 86 7.19 -1.78 -14.56
N GLN A 87 6.79 -1.20 -15.69
CA GLN A 87 7.63 -0.99 -16.87
C GLN A 87 7.64 0.49 -17.28
N ALA A 88 7.57 1.39 -16.30
CA ALA A 88 7.68 2.81 -16.57
C ALA A 88 9.05 3.12 -17.21
N ASN A 89 9.04 4.02 -18.20
CA ASN A 89 10.28 4.43 -18.86
C ASN A 89 11.13 5.34 -17.92
N PRO A 90 12.38 5.67 -18.30
CA PRO A 90 13.23 6.55 -17.49
C PRO A 90 12.66 7.96 -17.23
N LYS A 91 11.67 8.39 -18.02
CA LYS A 91 10.94 9.66 -17.81
C LYS A 91 9.73 9.53 -16.88
N GLY A 92 9.49 8.34 -16.30
CA GLY A 92 8.35 8.07 -15.44
C GLY A 92 7.02 7.83 -16.16
N LEU A 93 7.01 7.71 -17.49
CA LEU A 93 5.79 7.46 -18.25
C LEU A 93 5.39 5.99 -18.16
N ALA A 94 4.13 5.74 -17.85
CA ALA A 94 3.58 4.39 -17.72
C ALA A 94 3.40 3.71 -19.09
N CYS A 95 3.67 2.39 -19.19
CA CYS A 95 3.55 1.65 -20.46
C CYS A 95 2.11 1.53 -20.98
N GLY A 96 1.11 1.65 -20.11
CA GLY A 96 -0.30 1.53 -20.47
C GLY A 96 -0.81 0.12 -20.75
N GLN A 97 0.05 -0.91 -20.72
CA GLN A 97 -0.29 -2.27 -21.15
C GLN A 97 -0.14 -3.32 -20.06
N CYS A 98 0.72 -3.14 -19.07
CA CYS A 98 0.90 -4.10 -17.99
C CYS A 98 -0.34 -4.19 -17.09
N GLU A 99 -0.44 -5.27 -16.33
CA GLU A 99 -1.57 -5.52 -15.42
C GLU A 99 -1.79 -4.36 -14.44
N SER A 100 -0.72 -3.82 -13.88
CA SER A 100 -0.81 -2.69 -12.96
C SER A 100 -1.42 -1.43 -13.62
N CYS A 101 -1.09 -1.15 -14.89
CA CYS A 101 -1.71 -0.07 -15.65
C CYS A 101 -3.19 -0.34 -15.93
N ARG A 102 -3.56 -1.60 -16.21
CA ARG A 102 -4.95 -2.00 -16.41
C ARG A 102 -5.76 -1.81 -15.14
N LEU A 103 -5.29 -2.37 -14.02
CA LEU A 103 -5.95 -2.24 -12.72
C LEU A 103 -6.09 -0.79 -12.28
N ARG A 104 -5.09 0.05 -12.55
CA ARG A 104 -5.14 1.47 -12.25
C ARG A 104 -6.25 2.17 -13.04
N ARG A 105 -6.32 1.99 -14.36
CA ARG A 105 -7.36 2.57 -15.21
C ARG A 105 -8.76 2.11 -14.81
N GLU A 106 -8.92 0.81 -14.55
CA GLU A 106 -10.19 0.25 -14.08
C GLU A 106 -10.60 0.86 -12.73
N GLY A 107 -9.66 1.06 -11.82
CA GLY A 107 -9.88 1.72 -10.53
C GLY A 107 -10.37 3.16 -10.68
N PHE A 108 -9.72 3.97 -11.51
CA PHE A 108 -10.15 5.35 -11.80
C PHE A 108 -11.53 5.39 -12.47
N LYS A 109 -11.76 4.51 -13.45
CA LYS A 109 -13.07 4.37 -14.11
C LYS A 109 -14.17 4.01 -13.10
N ALA A 110 -13.94 3.05 -12.24
CA ALA A 110 -14.89 2.63 -11.20
C ALA A 110 -15.11 3.71 -10.14
N ALA A 111 -14.10 4.53 -9.87
CA ALA A 111 -14.21 5.69 -8.97
C ALA A 111 -15.00 6.85 -9.59
N GLY A 112 -15.19 6.87 -10.92
CA GLY A 112 -15.78 8.00 -11.65
C GLY A 112 -14.86 9.22 -11.72
N ILE A 113 -13.54 9.01 -11.62
CA ILE A 113 -12.51 10.06 -11.59
C ILE A 113 -11.62 9.87 -12.83
N PRO A 114 -11.29 10.95 -13.59
CA PRO A 114 -10.35 10.86 -14.68
C PRO A 114 -8.97 10.36 -14.22
N ASP A 115 -8.38 9.40 -14.96
CA ASP A 115 -7.04 8.91 -14.65
C ASP A 115 -5.99 9.95 -15.11
N PRO A 116 -5.24 10.56 -14.18
CA PRO A 116 -4.25 11.58 -14.50
C PRO A 116 -2.89 11.00 -14.92
N THR A 117 -2.78 9.70 -15.11
CA THR A 117 -1.52 9.02 -15.40
C THR A 117 -0.95 9.46 -16.76
N HIS A 118 0.34 9.78 -16.77
CA HIS A 118 1.07 10.02 -18.01
C HIS A 118 1.53 8.71 -18.63
N TYR A 119 0.93 8.36 -19.77
CA TYR A 119 1.28 7.15 -20.53
C TYR A 119 2.29 7.44 -21.63
N ALA A 120 3.22 6.51 -21.85
CA ALA A 120 4.08 6.53 -23.04
C ALA A 120 3.20 6.29 -24.28
N LYS A 121 3.50 7.04 -25.34
CA LYS A 121 2.84 6.85 -26.64
C LYS A 121 3.40 5.64 -27.36
#